data_ffb91c5399d37f21fc58bae949b9bea3
#
_entry.id   ffb91c5399d37f21fc58bae949b9bea3
#
_cell.length_a   1.000
_cell.length_b   1.000
_cell.length_c   1.000
_cell.angle_alpha   90.00
_cell.angle_beta   90.00
_cell.angle_gamma   90.00
#
_symmetry.space_group_name_H-M   'P 1'
#
loop_
_entity.id
_entity.type
_entity.pdbx_description
1 polymer ?
#
loop_
_entity_poly.entity_id
_entity_poly.type
_entity_poly.pdbx_seq_one_letter_code
_entity_poly.pdbx_strand_id
1 'polypeptide(L)'
;MPSDVAGVRPRSRRPAPRERLLKAADELFYAEGINSVGIDRIIERADVARASLYSTFGSKDELIRGYLERRAEILKERLRTAAEAHADPREALLSVFSVQAATFARPGFQGCAFNRAAAEAAPGSAAYEVPRAYRRWLRDFLAGLAAAASIAPS
;
A
#
# COMPACT_ATOMS: atom_id res chain seq x y z
N MET A 1 13.54 -46.76 25.91
CA MET A 1 14.22 -45.49 25.75
C MET A 1 13.60 -44.79 24.55
N PRO A 2 12.68 -43.82 24.69
CA PRO A 2 12.23 -43.01 23.59
C PRO A 2 13.17 -41.81 23.44
N SER A 3 13.74 -41.64 22.27
CA SER A 3 14.58 -40.51 21.89
C SER A 3 13.70 -39.29 21.65
N ASP A 4 13.88 -38.30 22.52
CA ASP A 4 13.28 -36.99 22.46
C ASP A 4 13.87 -36.20 21.28
N VAL A 5 13.17 -36.17 20.14
CA VAL A 5 13.53 -35.29 19.02
C VAL A 5 12.87 -33.95 19.29
N ALA A 6 13.56 -33.12 20.05
CA ALA A 6 13.17 -31.73 20.26
C ALA A 6 13.11 -31.01 18.90
N GLY A 7 11.88 -30.76 18.44
CA GLY A 7 11.59 -30.01 17.24
C GLY A 7 12.17 -28.61 17.33
N VAL A 8 13.27 -28.36 16.63
CA VAL A 8 13.81 -27.02 16.40
C VAL A 8 12.78 -26.24 15.59
N ARG A 9 11.99 -25.39 16.27
CA ARG A 9 11.13 -24.41 15.62
C ARG A 9 12.04 -23.49 14.77
N PRO A 10 11.78 -23.33 13.46
CA PRO A 10 12.55 -22.41 12.64
C PRO A 10 12.45 -21.02 13.25
N ARG A 11 13.58 -20.44 13.64
CA ARG A 11 13.67 -19.04 14.06
C ARG A 11 13.17 -18.20 12.89
N SER A 12 12.05 -17.50 13.06
CA SER A 12 11.53 -16.58 12.06
C SER A 12 12.63 -15.58 11.72
N ARG A 13 13.12 -15.67 10.47
CA ARG A 13 14.20 -14.81 9.99
C ARG A 13 13.74 -13.36 10.11
N ARG A 14 14.48 -12.53 10.85
CA ARG A 14 14.17 -11.11 10.99
C ARG A 14 13.98 -10.47 9.60
N PRO A 15 12.89 -9.71 9.34
CA PRO A 15 12.64 -9.12 8.03
C PRO A 15 13.81 -8.24 7.57
N ALA A 16 14.04 -8.19 6.26
CA ALA A 16 15.09 -7.37 5.66
C ALA A 16 14.94 -5.88 6.06
N PRO A 17 16.03 -5.11 6.12
CA PRO A 17 15.98 -3.68 6.46
C PRO A 17 14.98 -2.90 5.62
N ARG A 18 14.87 -3.19 4.31
CA ARG A 18 13.91 -2.57 3.41
C ARG A 18 12.45 -2.77 3.88
N GLU A 19 12.09 -4.00 4.24
CA GLU A 19 10.73 -4.31 4.72
C GLU A 19 10.42 -3.63 6.06
N ARG A 20 11.39 -3.57 6.95
CA ARG A 20 11.24 -2.88 8.23
C ARG A 20 11.07 -1.37 8.05
N LEU A 21 11.83 -0.76 7.15
CA LEU A 21 11.71 0.66 6.80
C LEU A 21 10.35 0.97 6.17
N LEU A 22 9.90 0.16 5.21
CA LEU A 22 8.58 0.35 4.59
C LEU A 22 7.44 0.18 5.59
N LYS A 23 7.54 -0.78 6.51
CA LYS A 23 6.54 -0.97 7.56
C LYS A 23 6.49 0.24 8.50
N ALA A 24 7.64 0.70 8.97
CA ALA A 24 7.73 1.88 9.85
C ALA A 24 7.22 3.15 9.15
N ALA A 25 7.58 3.34 7.87
CA ALA A 25 7.09 4.43 7.06
C ALA A 25 5.57 4.38 6.87
N ASP A 26 5.02 3.20 6.59
CA ASP A 26 3.57 3.01 6.44
C ASP A 26 2.81 3.39 7.72
N GLU A 27 3.27 2.92 8.87
CA GLU A 27 2.67 3.21 10.16
C GLU A 27 2.71 4.71 10.48
N LEU A 28 3.89 5.34 10.36
CA LEU A 28 4.10 6.72 10.75
C LEU A 28 3.51 7.72 9.75
N PHE A 29 3.76 7.55 8.46
CA PHE A 29 3.24 8.47 7.43
C PHE A 29 1.71 8.42 7.35
N TYR A 30 1.12 7.25 7.53
CA TYR A 30 -0.33 7.13 7.52
C TYR A 30 -0.97 7.76 8.75
N ALA A 31 -0.35 7.63 9.93
CA ALA A 31 -0.89 8.21 11.15
C ALA A 31 -0.70 9.73 11.23
N GLU A 32 0.47 10.24 10.85
CA GLU A 32 0.90 11.61 11.17
C GLU A 32 1.15 12.52 9.97
N GLY A 33 1.20 11.95 8.75
CA GLY A 33 1.52 12.68 7.52
C GLY A 33 3.00 12.60 7.15
N ILE A 34 3.29 12.82 5.86
CA ILE A 34 4.65 12.66 5.32
C ILE A 34 5.59 13.79 5.72
N ASN A 35 5.07 15.00 5.94
CA ASN A 35 5.88 16.15 6.31
C ASN A 35 6.21 16.19 7.80
N SER A 36 5.31 15.68 8.64
CA SER A 36 5.48 15.69 10.11
C SER A 36 6.46 14.64 10.61
N VAL A 37 6.72 13.59 9.83
CA VAL A 37 7.58 12.47 10.24
C VAL A 37 8.97 12.64 9.69
N GLY A 38 9.97 12.79 10.59
CA GLY A 38 11.40 12.85 10.24
C GLY A 38 12.02 11.48 10.04
N ILE A 39 13.15 11.44 9.32
CA ILE A 39 13.93 10.20 9.08
C ILE A 39 14.35 9.52 10.38
N ASP A 40 14.72 10.28 11.41
CA ASP A 40 15.17 9.72 12.68
C ASP A 40 14.12 8.85 13.36
N ARG A 41 12.87 9.29 13.34
CA ARG A 41 11.75 8.49 13.87
C ARG A 41 11.52 7.22 13.08
N ILE A 42 11.71 7.25 11.76
CA ILE A 42 11.53 6.08 10.90
C ILE A 42 12.60 5.03 11.17
N ILE A 43 13.89 5.44 11.24
CA ILE A 43 14.98 4.51 11.51
C ILE A 43 14.91 3.92 12.92
N GLU A 44 14.51 4.71 13.91
CA GLU A 44 14.25 4.24 15.27
C GLU A 44 13.12 3.20 15.27
N ARG A 45 11.97 3.51 14.67
CA ARG A 45 10.82 2.59 14.57
C ARG A 45 11.14 1.32 13.80
N ALA A 46 11.96 1.41 12.76
CA ALA A 46 12.38 0.27 11.94
C ALA A 46 13.51 -0.54 12.61
N ASP A 47 14.15 0.01 13.63
CA ASP A 47 15.34 -0.56 14.26
C ASP A 47 16.43 -0.88 13.24
N VAL A 48 16.82 0.12 12.46
CA VAL A 48 17.90 0.05 11.47
C VAL A 48 18.88 1.21 11.66
N ALA A 49 20.10 1.04 11.15
CA ALA A 49 21.06 2.14 11.10
C ALA A 49 20.64 3.18 10.04
N ARG A 50 20.98 4.46 10.25
CA ARG A 50 20.75 5.54 9.27
C ARG A 50 21.32 5.20 7.89
N ALA A 51 22.53 4.64 7.85
CA ALA A 51 23.18 4.21 6.61
C ALA A 51 22.34 3.20 5.81
N SER A 52 21.59 2.32 6.50
CA SER A 52 20.70 1.34 5.85
C SER A 52 19.53 2.00 5.11
N LEU A 53 18.99 3.11 5.62
CA LEU A 53 17.95 3.87 4.94
C LEU A 53 18.50 4.47 3.64
N TYR A 54 19.63 5.17 3.72
CA TYR A 54 20.20 5.84 2.55
C TYR A 54 20.75 4.86 1.51
N SER A 55 21.32 3.72 1.93
CA SER A 55 21.76 2.67 0.98
C SER A 55 20.58 1.97 0.30
N THR A 56 19.41 1.92 0.94
CA THR A 56 18.22 1.22 0.42
C THR A 56 17.34 2.13 -0.43
N PHE A 57 17.11 3.37 -0.02
CA PHE A 57 16.18 4.30 -0.65
C PHE A 57 16.85 5.56 -1.21
N GLY A 58 18.02 5.94 -0.70
CA GLY A 58 18.73 7.15 -1.15
C GLY A 58 18.22 8.44 -0.52
N SER A 59 16.91 8.60 -0.34
CA SER A 59 16.29 9.81 0.23
C SER A 59 14.97 9.50 0.94
N LYS A 60 14.46 10.49 1.69
CA LYS A 60 13.11 10.44 2.27
C LYS A 60 12.04 10.38 1.17
N ASP A 61 12.22 11.11 0.06
CA ASP A 61 11.25 11.12 -1.04
C ASP A 61 11.13 9.73 -1.70
N GLU A 62 12.25 9.04 -1.89
CA GLU A 62 12.24 7.66 -2.40
C GLU A 62 11.64 6.66 -1.40
N LEU A 63 11.78 6.88 -0.10
CA LEU A 63 11.06 6.10 0.91
C LEU A 63 9.54 6.37 0.85
N ILE A 64 9.14 7.62 0.66
CA ILE A 64 7.72 8.00 0.45
C ILE A 64 7.20 7.33 -0.83
N ARG A 65 7.99 7.31 -1.91
CA ARG A 65 7.67 6.57 -3.14
C ARG A 65 7.39 5.11 -2.86
N GLY A 66 8.32 4.43 -2.21
CA GLY A 66 8.18 3.01 -1.86
C GLY A 66 6.94 2.73 -0.98
N TYR A 67 6.65 3.60 -0.02
CA TYR A 67 5.45 3.52 0.82
C TYR A 67 4.16 3.61 0.00
N LEU A 68 4.05 4.63 -0.86
CA LEU A 68 2.84 4.86 -1.65
C LEU A 68 2.67 3.81 -2.76
N GLU A 69 3.75 3.40 -3.44
CA GLU A 69 3.72 2.34 -4.45
C GLU A 69 3.28 1.01 -3.85
N ARG A 70 3.80 0.64 -2.68
CA ARG A 70 3.37 -0.58 -1.97
C ARG A 70 1.88 -0.54 -1.65
N ARG A 71 1.35 0.57 -1.16
CA ARG A 71 -0.09 0.72 -0.94
C ARG A 71 -0.90 0.65 -2.22
N ALA A 72 -0.40 1.25 -3.30
CA ALA A 72 -1.04 1.20 -4.60
C ALA A 72 -1.15 -0.25 -5.10
N GLU A 73 -0.07 -1.03 -5.06
CA GLU A 73 -0.09 -2.42 -5.51
C GLU A 73 -1.04 -3.30 -4.68
N ILE A 74 -1.05 -3.13 -3.35
CA ILE A 74 -1.99 -3.86 -2.48
C ILE A 74 -3.45 -3.53 -2.85
N LEU A 75 -3.77 -2.26 -3.10
CA LEU A 75 -5.12 -1.86 -3.47
C LEU A 75 -5.50 -2.34 -4.87
N LYS A 76 -4.61 -2.19 -5.85
CA LYS A 76 -4.82 -2.69 -7.21
C LYS A 76 -5.12 -4.18 -7.21
N GLU A 77 -4.34 -4.96 -6.48
CA GLU A 77 -4.52 -6.41 -6.38
C GLU A 77 -5.88 -6.76 -5.75
N ARG A 78 -6.26 -6.08 -4.67
CA ARG A 78 -7.57 -6.29 -4.05
C ARG A 78 -8.72 -5.99 -5.01
N LEU A 79 -8.64 -4.91 -5.77
CA LEU A 79 -9.67 -4.51 -6.72
C LEU A 79 -9.75 -5.48 -7.91
N ARG A 80 -8.59 -5.93 -8.43
CA ARG A 80 -8.54 -6.95 -9.48
C ARG A 80 -9.14 -8.26 -9.00
N THR A 81 -8.69 -8.78 -7.87
CA THR A 81 -9.19 -10.03 -7.29
C THR A 81 -10.70 -9.98 -7.06
N ALA A 82 -11.23 -8.85 -6.56
CA ALA A 82 -12.66 -8.69 -6.35
C ALA A 82 -13.44 -8.73 -7.68
N ALA A 83 -12.96 -8.03 -8.70
CA ALA A 83 -13.61 -8.01 -10.00
C ALA A 83 -13.55 -9.39 -10.70
N GLU A 84 -12.39 -10.05 -10.65
CA GLU A 84 -12.17 -11.37 -11.26
C GLU A 84 -12.97 -12.51 -10.61
N ALA A 85 -13.45 -12.32 -9.38
CA ALA A 85 -14.31 -13.27 -8.69
C ALA A 85 -15.72 -13.39 -9.30
N HIS A 86 -16.11 -12.49 -10.21
CA HIS A 86 -17.43 -12.41 -10.80
C HIS A 86 -17.37 -12.59 -12.31
N ALA A 87 -18.18 -13.53 -12.85
CA ALA A 87 -18.33 -13.73 -14.29
C ALA A 87 -19.24 -12.67 -14.94
N ASP A 88 -20.22 -12.15 -14.20
CA ASP A 88 -21.08 -11.05 -14.65
C ASP A 88 -20.33 -9.72 -14.55
N PRO A 89 -20.20 -8.95 -15.66
CA PRO A 89 -19.52 -7.68 -15.67
C PRO A 89 -20.11 -6.62 -14.72
N ARG A 90 -21.41 -6.64 -14.48
CA ARG A 90 -22.06 -5.72 -13.52
C ARG A 90 -21.67 -6.06 -12.08
N GLU A 91 -21.67 -7.34 -11.74
CA GLU A 91 -21.23 -7.83 -10.43
C GLU A 91 -19.75 -7.52 -10.21
N ALA A 92 -18.91 -7.72 -11.23
CA ALA A 92 -17.50 -7.35 -11.19
C ALA A 92 -17.29 -5.86 -10.88
N LEU A 93 -18.04 -4.97 -11.55
CA LEU A 93 -17.98 -3.54 -11.29
C LEU A 93 -18.46 -3.19 -9.87
N LEU A 94 -19.56 -3.76 -9.41
CA LEU A 94 -20.12 -3.51 -8.08
C LEU A 94 -19.20 -4.01 -6.96
N SER A 95 -18.48 -5.11 -7.18
CA SER A 95 -17.53 -5.67 -6.20
C SER A 95 -16.42 -4.70 -5.82
N VAL A 96 -15.98 -3.84 -6.74
CA VAL A 96 -14.98 -2.81 -6.48
C VAL A 96 -15.47 -1.81 -5.42
N PHE A 97 -16.73 -1.40 -5.49
CA PHE A 97 -17.33 -0.50 -4.49
C PHE A 97 -17.49 -1.20 -3.14
N SER A 98 -17.79 -2.50 -3.12
CA SER A 98 -17.85 -3.29 -1.89
C SER A 98 -16.49 -3.36 -1.18
N VAL A 99 -15.39 -3.51 -1.92
CA VAL A 99 -14.02 -3.45 -1.37
C VAL A 99 -13.72 -2.08 -0.77
N GLN A 100 -14.15 -1.01 -1.43
CA GLN A 100 -13.98 0.35 -0.91
C GLN A 100 -14.79 0.58 0.36
N ALA A 101 -16.05 0.17 0.38
CA ALA A 101 -16.90 0.27 1.57
C ALA A 101 -16.30 -0.49 2.76
N ALA A 102 -15.82 -1.72 2.54
CA ALA A 102 -15.14 -2.50 3.57
C ALA A 102 -13.85 -1.82 4.07
N THR A 103 -13.13 -1.12 3.19
CA THR A 103 -11.94 -0.36 3.57
C THR A 103 -12.28 0.83 4.47
N PHE A 104 -13.35 1.57 4.16
CA PHE A 104 -13.79 2.71 4.94
C PHE A 104 -14.35 2.32 6.32
N ALA A 105 -14.93 1.13 6.41
CA ALA A 105 -15.48 0.59 7.67
C ALA A 105 -14.41 0.03 8.62
N ARG A 106 -13.14 -0.05 8.22
CA ARG A 106 -12.08 -0.60 9.09
C ARG A 106 -11.81 0.28 10.30
N PRO A 107 -11.65 -0.31 11.49
CA PRO A 107 -11.10 0.40 12.63
C PRO A 107 -9.73 1.02 12.29
N GLY A 108 -9.54 2.29 12.65
CA GLY A 108 -8.28 3.01 12.36
C GLY A 108 -8.17 3.55 10.93
N PHE A 109 -9.25 3.53 10.13
CA PHE A 109 -9.25 4.23 8.84
C PHE A 109 -9.18 5.75 9.07
N GLN A 110 -8.11 6.36 8.56
CA GLN A 110 -7.81 7.79 8.70
C GLN A 110 -7.90 8.54 7.36
N GLY A 111 -8.64 8.00 6.42
CA GLY A 111 -8.75 8.57 5.08
C GLY A 111 -7.82 7.91 4.05
N CYS A 112 -7.92 8.37 2.82
CA CYS A 112 -7.12 7.86 1.70
C CYS A 112 -5.67 8.34 1.82
N ALA A 113 -4.73 7.41 1.94
CA ALA A 113 -3.30 7.70 2.05
C ALA A 113 -2.77 8.54 0.86
N PHE A 114 -3.30 8.30 -0.35
CA PHE A 114 -2.91 9.06 -1.55
C PHE A 114 -3.39 10.50 -1.52
N ASN A 115 -4.62 10.76 -1.04
CA ASN A 115 -5.14 12.12 -0.92
C ASN A 115 -4.40 12.89 0.17
N ARG A 116 -4.09 12.24 1.28
CA ARG A 116 -3.31 12.86 2.36
C ARG A 116 -1.91 13.21 1.90
N ALA A 117 -1.20 12.27 1.27
CA ALA A 117 0.14 12.54 0.73
C ALA A 117 0.11 13.64 -0.34
N ALA A 118 -0.86 13.62 -1.25
CA ALA A 118 -1.00 14.63 -2.29
C ALA A 118 -1.29 16.04 -1.74
N ALA A 119 -1.98 16.15 -0.61
CA ALA A 119 -2.24 17.44 0.05
C ALA A 119 -0.96 18.09 0.65
N GLU A 120 0.03 17.27 0.96
CA GLU A 120 1.32 17.70 1.51
C GLU A 120 2.44 17.79 0.45
N ALA A 121 2.13 17.44 -0.81
CA ALA A 121 3.11 17.20 -1.85
C ALA A 121 3.67 18.48 -2.47
N ALA A 122 4.99 18.54 -2.58
CA ALA A 122 5.64 19.49 -3.48
C ALA A 122 5.50 19.02 -4.94
N PRO A 123 5.42 19.94 -5.92
CA PRO A 123 5.42 19.57 -7.33
C PRO A 123 6.63 18.70 -7.72
N GLY A 124 6.41 17.63 -8.44
CA GLY A 124 7.45 16.69 -8.88
C GLY A 124 7.96 15.71 -7.83
N SER A 125 7.47 15.78 -6.57
CA SER A 125 7.82 14.81 -5.53
C SER A 125 7.09 13.47 -5.73
N ALA A 126 7.57 12.42 -5.05
CA ALA A 126 6.90 11.12 -5.03
C ALA A 126 5.44 11.21 -4.55
N ALA A 127 5.19 12.05 -3.55
CA ALA A 127 3.84 12.29 -3.02
C ALA A 127 2.91 13.00 -4.02
N TYR A 128 3.46 13.66 -5.02
CA TYR A 128 2.70 14.24 -6.12
C TYR A 128 2.47 13.22 -7.25
N GLU A 129 3.49 12.49 -7.65
CA GLU A 129 3.47 11.60 -8.82
C GLU A 129 2.72 10.30 -8.58
N VAL A 130 3.01 9.60 -7.49
CA VAL A 130 2.46 8.26 -7.22
C VAL A 130 0.93 8.30 -7.06
N PRO A 131 0.31 9.22 -6.31
CA PRO A 131 -1.14 9.35 -6.25
C PRO A 131 -1.80 9.63 -7.60
N ARG A 132 -1.14 10.43 -8.47
CA ARG A 132 -1.63 10.71 -9.82
C ARG A 132 -1.62 9.46 -10.70
N ALA A 133 -0.54 8.70 -10.65
CA ALA A 133 -0.42 7.44 -11.37
C ALA A 133 -1.48 6.42 -10.90
N TYR A 134 -1.68 6.30 -9.59
CA TYR A 134 -2.71 5.43 -9.03
C TYR A 134 -4.14 5.85 -9.46
N ARG A 135 -4.49 7.15 -9.41
CA ARG A 135 -5.80 7.64 -9.85
C ARG A 135 -6.05 7.41 -11.34
N ARG A 136 -5.01 7.56 -12.17
CA ARG A 136 -5.10 7.26 -13.60
C ARG A 136 -5.41 5.79 -13.82
N TRP A 137 -4.64 4.92 -13.18
CA TRP A 137 -4.88 3.48 -13.23
C TRP A 137 -6.30 3.12 -12.77
N LEU A 138 -6.76 3.66 -11.64
CA LEU A 138 -8.09 3.38 -11.09
C LEU A 138 -9.20 3.81 -12.04
N ARG A 139 -9.07 5.02 -12.64
CA ARG A 139 -10.02 5.50 -13.64
C ARG A 139 -10.10 4.56 -14.84
N ASP A 140 -8.94 4.15 -15.37
CA ASP A 140 -8.87 3.31 -16.56
C ASP A 140 -9.38 1.90 -16.26
N PHE A 141 -9.11 1.37 -15.08
CA PHE A 141 -9.65 0.09 -14.59
C PHE A 141 -11.18 0.12 -14.47
N LEU A 142 -11.73 1.15 -13.82
CA LEU A 142 -13.20 1.32 -13.69
C LEU A 142 -13.87 1.54 -15.04
N ALA A 143 -13.25 2.31 -15.93
CA ALA A 143 -13.77 2.52 -17.28
C ALA A 143 -13.85 1.21 -18.08
N GLY A 144 -12.84 0.34 -17.95
CA GLY A 144 -12.85 -0.99 -18.56
C GLY A 144 -13.99 -1.88 -18.04
N LEU A 145 -14.19 -1.92 -16.72
CA LEU A 145 -15.30 -2.68 -16.12
C LEU A 145 -16.66 -2.11 -16.52
N ALA A 146 -16.82 -0.79 -16.55
CA ALA A 146 -18.06 -0.14 -16.97
C ALA A 146 -18.39 -0.41 -18.43
N ALA A 147 -17.39 -0.38 -19.32
CA ALA A 147 -17.56 -0.72 -20.73
C ALA A 147 -18.02 -2.17 -20.91
N ALA A 148 -17.40 -3.11 -20.20
CA ALA A 148 -17.79 -4.51 -20.22
C ALA A 148 -19.24 -4.71 -19.71
N ALA A 149 -19.62 -4.01 -18.64
CA ALA A 149 -20.99 -4.04 -18.09
C ALA A 149 -22.06 -3.43 -19.04
N SER A 150 -21.67 -2.49 -19.89
CA SER A 150 -22.57 -1.84 -20.86
C SER A 150 -22.77 -2.66 -22.13
N ILE A 151 -21.81 -3.52 -22.46
CA ILE A 151 -21.85 -4.38 -23.67
C ILE A 151 -22.62 -5.69 -23.37
N ALA A 152 -22.76 -6.08 -22.11
CA ALA A 152 -23.51 -7.27 -21.74
C ALA A 152 -25.00 -7.07 -22.09
N PRO A 153 -25.63 -7.97 -22.92
CA PRO A 153 -27.05 -7.88 -23.24
C PRO A 153 -27.88 -8.01 -21.96
N SER A 154 -28.97 -7.25 -21.92
CA SER A 154 -29.94 -7.25 -20.82
C SER A 154 -30.62 -8.60 -20.66
#